data_3d154612549c6973fde5d0cfff1c3347
#
_entry.id   3d154612549c6973fde5d0cfff1c3347
#
_cell.length_a   1.000
_cell.length_b   1.000
_cell.length_c   1.000
_cell.angle_alpha   90.00
_cell.angle_beta   90.00
_cell.angle_gamma   90.00
#
_symmetry.space_group_name_H-M   'P 1'
#
loop_
_entity.id
_entity.type
_entity.pdbx_description
1 polymer ?
#
loop_
_entity_poly.entity_id
_entity_poly.type
_entity_poly.pdbx_seq_one_letter_code
_entity_poly.pdbx_strand_id
1 'polypeptide(L)'
;MCDGLSGPRAILTVMSHTWGRPADDQRDGWVVVDVETSGFRPSHARVLSVAALALDADGNVEHSVVSLLNPGVDPGPTHVHGITAEMLEDQPTFADIADALAELMHGRTLVAHNAPFDYSFLVAEAEQAGVTLPIDSVMCTVELARRLDLGVENLRLETLARHWKVPQTRAHDAFDDALVLSRVLGPALDRARERDIWLPVRPVGRRLWPNGTVTHEELRPLKMMASRMPCPYLNPGRYVRGEPLVQGMRVALSTEVKRTHEELVERILHAGLAYTEAVGPETSLVVCNESQPGQGKGYQARELGVPTVSDEQFIAHARAVADGTGIDDFTPVDGQQFALF
;
A
#
# COMPACT_ATOMS: atom_id res chain seq x y z
N MET A 1 -24.32 28.03 22.52
CA MET A 1 -23.71 28.35 21.20
C MET A 1 -22.53 27.43 21.07
N CYS A 2 -22.75 26.29 20.43
CA CYS A 2 -21.72 25.28 20.14
C CYS A 2 -21.71 25.14 18.63
N ASP A 3 -20.76 25.77 17.99
CA ASP A 3 -20.58 25.67 16.55
C ASP A 3 -19.96 24.32 16.21
N GLY A 4 -20.83 23.47 15.64
CA GLY A 4 -20.42 22.23 15.01
C GLY A 4 -19.75 22.53 13.67
N LEU A 5 -18.45 22.39 13.61
CA LEU A 5 -17.70 22.31 12.36
C LEU A 5 -17.32 20.85 12.06
N SER A 6 -18.31 20.04 11.76
CA SER A 6 -18.11 18.76 11.06
C SER A 6 -18.36 18.95 9.57
N GLY A 7 -17.43 19.63 8.88
CA GLY A 7 -17.49 19.84 7.45
C GLY A 7 -16.73 18.74 6.68
N PRO A 8 -16.75 18.75 5.34
CA PRO A 8 -16.09 17.77 4.46
C PRO A 8 -14.59 17.56 4.73
N ARG A 9 -13.96 18.48 5.48
CA ARG A 9 -12.57 18.38 5.94
C ARG A 9 -12.29 17.18 6.82
N ALA A 10 -13.25 16.75 7.67
CA ALA A 10 -13.07 15.60 8.55
C ALA A 10 -13.07 14.27 7.76
N ILE A 11 -13.92 14.17 6.74
CA ILE A 11 -14.00 12.96 5.90
C ILE A 11 -12.75 12.82 5.02
N LEU A 12 -12.27 13.93 4.46
CA LEU A 12 -11.05 13.93 3.64
C LEU A 12 -9.81 13.67 4.48
N THR A 13 -9.75 14.20 5.69
CA THR A 13 -8.65 13.97 6.63
C THR A 13 -8.56 12.49 7.00
N VAL A 14 -9.69 11.81 7.22
CA VAL A 14 -9.72 10.37 7.50
C VAL A 14 -9.31 9.55 6.27
N MET A 15 -9.77 9.91 5.06
CA MET A 15 -9.40 9.22 3.83
C MET A 15 -7.93 9.47 3.43
N SER A 16 -7.41 10.67 3.66
CA SER A 16 -6.04 11.03 3.29
C SER A 16 -4.97 10.36 4.15
N HIS A 17 -5.31 9.92 5.36
CA HIS A 17 -4.34 9.30 6.28
C HIS A 17 -4.13 7.80 6.04
N THR A 18 -4.87 7.18 5.13
CA THR A 18 -4.86 5.74 4.92
C THR A 18 -4.01 5.27 3.73
N TRP A 19 -3.80 6.11 2.72
CA TRP A 19 -3.06 5.74 1.50
C TRP A 19 -1.71 6.44 1.43
N GLY A 20 -0.64 5.65 1.46
CA GLY A 20 0.70 6.18 1.50
C GLY A 20 0.94 7.08 2.71
N ARG A 21 2.12 7.11 3.23
CA ARG A 21 2.45 8.03 4.33
C ARG A 21 3.90 8.47 4.26
N PRO A 22 4.25 9.66 4.78
CA PRO A 22 5.63 10.07 4.96
C PRO A 22 6.42 9.01 5.74
N ALA A 23 7.69 8.84 5.43
CA ALA A 23 8.52 7.81 6.05
C ALA A 23 8.83 8.08 7.54
N ASP A 24 8.61 9.28 8.03
CA ASP A 24 8.71 9.68 9.43
C ASP A 24 7.41 9.46 10.24
N ASP A 25 6.31 9.12 9.57
CA ASP A 25 5.05 8.77 10.23
C ASP A 25 5.06 7.30 10.68
N GLN A 26 5.44 7.08 11.93
CA GLN A 26 5.55 5.75 12.57
C GLN A 26 4.41 5.48 13.56
N ARG A 27 3.19 5.87 13.22
CA ARG A 27 2.02 5.72 14.11
C ARG A 27 1.74 4.27 14.51
N ASP A 28 2.03 3.32 13.62
CA ASP A 28 1.79 1.89 13.82
C ASP A 28 3.12 1.14 13.84
N GLY A 29 3.23 0.11 14.67
CA GLY A 29 4.32 -0.85 14.60
C GLY A 29 4.32 -1.62 13.29
N TRP A 30 5.35 -2.42 13.07
CA TRP A 30 5.49 -3.28 11.91
C TRP A 30 5.36 -4.74 12.31
N VAL A 31 4.66 -5.54 11.50
CA VAL A 31 4.75 -7.00 11.54
C VAL A 31 5.20 -7.48 10.16
N VAL A 32 6.39 -8.05 10.11
CA VAL A 32 6.96 -8.63 8.88
C VAL A 32 6.45 -10.04 8.73
N VAL A 33 5.92 -10.38 7.57
CA VAL A 33 5.33 -11.70 7.31
C VAL A 33 5.89 -12.28 6.02
N ASP A 34 6.11 -13.59 6.04
CA ASP A 34 6.38 -14.41 4.87
C ASP A 34 5.67 -15.75 4.99
N VAL A 35 5.17 -16.31 3.88
CA VAL A 35 4.48 -17.59 3.84
C VAL A 35 5.01 -18.50 2.74
N GLU A 36 5.15 -19.80 3.05
CA GLU A 36 5.33 -20.85 2.05
C GLU A 36 4.00 -21.55 1.77
N THR A 37 3.75 -21.86 0.51
CA THR A 37 2.42 -22.31 0.08
C THR A 37 2.50 -23.51 -0.86
N SER A 38 1.44 -24.32 -0.89
CA SER A 38 1.32 -25.47 -1.78
C SER A 38 1.10 -25.10 -3.26
N GLY A 39 1.07 -23.80 -3.59
CA GLY A 39 0.90 -23.28 -4.95
C GLY A 39 0.67 -21.77 -4.99
N PHE A 40 0.33 -21.23 -6.15
CA PHE A 40 0.35 -19.77 -6.38
C PHE A 40 -1.00 -19.05 -6.18
N ARG A 41 -2.09 -19.79 -5.95
CA ARG A 41 -3.44 -19.17 -5.86
C ARG A 41 -4.16 -19.63 -4.59
N PRO A 42 -4.56 -18.71 -3.71
CA PRO A 42 -5.21 -19.06 -2.44
C PRO A 42 -6.55 -19.78 -2.62
N SER A 43 -7.18 -19.70 -3.80
CA SER A 43 -8.40 -20.46 -4.12
C SER A 43 -8.15 -21.98 -4.33
N HIS A 44 -6.91 -22.42 -4.52
CA HIS A 44 -6.55 -23.81 -4.86
C HIS A 44 -5.34 -24.31 -4.06
N ALA A 45 -4.69 -23.46 -3.31
CA ALA A 45 -3.48 -23.76 -2.56
C ALA A 45 -3.64 -23.28 -1.10
N ARG A 46 -2.80 -23.81 -0.23
CA ARG A 46 -2.87 -23.60 1.21
C ARG A 46 -1.51 -23.13 1.74
N VAL A 47 -1.51 -22.47 2.87
CA VAL A 47 -0.27 -22.11 3.59
C VAL A 47 0.31 -23.37 4.26
N LEU A 48 1.61 -23.59 4.04
CA LEU A 48 2.38 -24.69 4.61
C LEU A 48 3.33 -24.24 5.70
N SER A 49 3.79 -22.99 5.63
CA SER A 49 4.65 -22.36 6.63
C SER A 49 4.29 -20.89 6.73
N VAL A 50 4.31 -20.37 7.93
CA VAL A 50 4.14 -18.94 8.19
C VAL A 50 5.20 -18.46 9.16
N ALA A 51 5.79 -17.31 8.87
CA ALA A 51 6.62 -16.55 9.80
C ALA A 51 6.07 -15.13 9.91
N ALA A 52 5.73 -14.71 11.12
CA ALA A 52 5.28 -13.36 11.42
C ALA A 52 6.15 -12.81 12.56
N LEU A 53 6.82 -11.68 12.30
CA LEU A 53 7.80 -11.07 13.20
C LEU A 53 7.35 -9.64 13.52
N ALA A 54 6.93 -9.39 14.76
CA ALA A 54 6.65 -8.05 15.22
C ALA A 54 7.95 -7.33 15.56
N LEU A 55 8.08 -6.08 15.08
CA LEU A 55 9.27 -5.27 15.29
C LEU A 55 9.01 -4.20 16.35
N ASP A 56 10.02 -3.96 17.19
CA ASP A 56 10.07 -2.82 18.10
C ASP A 56 10.38 -1.50 17.35
N ALA A 57 10.44 -0.39 18.08
CA ALA A 57 10.72 0.93 17.51
C ALA A 57 12.12 1.04 16.88
N ASP A 58 13.06 0.19 17.30
CA ASP A 58 14.42 0.15 16.78
C ASP A 58 14.56 -0.81 15.58
N GLY A 59 13.48 -1.50 15.21
CA GLY A 59 13.44 -2.46 14.11
C GLY A 59 13.93 -3.86 14.47
N ASN A 60 14.10 -4.19 15.76
CA ASN A 60 14.45 -5.53 16.22
C ASN A 60 13.17 -6.37 16.36
N VAL A 61 13.32 -7.69 16.21
CA VAL A 61 12.23 -8.63 16.46
C VAL A 61 11.93 -8.69 17.95
N GLU A 62 10.74 -8.25 18.34
CA GLU A 62 10.23 -8.26 19.71
C GLU A 62 9.45 -9.54 20.02
N HIS A 63 8.55 -9.92 19.11
CA HIS A 63 7.73 -11.12 19.22
C HIS A 63 7.64 -11.82 17.86
N SER A 64 7.39 -13.12 17.87
CA SER A 64 7.25 -13.88 16.63
C SER A 64 6.26 -15.03 16.76
N VAL A 65 5.60 -15.34 15.64
CA VAL A 65 4.86 -16.58 15.41
C VAL A 65 5.47 -17.24 14.18
N VAL A 66 6.04 -18.43 14.37
CA VAL A 66 6.66 -19.22 13.29
C VAL A 66 6.15 -20.63 13.39
N SER A 67 5.56 -21.16 12.33
CA SER A 67 4.99 -22.51 12.34
C SER A 67 4.95 -23.12 10.94
N LEU A 68 5.23 -24.42 10.86
CA LEU A 68 4.71 -25.27 9.80
C LEU A 68 3.23 -25.51 10.08
N LEU A 69 2.46 -25.73 9.02
CA LEU A 69 1.02 -25.95 9.09
C LEU A 69 0.64 -27.21 8.31
N ASN A 70 -0.27 -27.96 8.86
CA ASN A 70 -0.87 -29.11 8.16
C ASN A 70 -2.26 -28.76 7.64
N PRO A 71 -2.40 -28.27 6.41
CA PRO A 71 -3.70 -28.00 5.79
C PRO A 71 -4.38 -29.25 5.22
N GLY A 72 -3.79 -30.42 5.35
CA GLY A 72 -4.33 -31.69 4.85
C GLY A 72 -4.30 -31.82 3.31
N VAL A 73 -3.38 -31.12 2.63
CA VAL A 73 -3.21 -31.17 1.17
C VAL A 73 -1.78 -31.58 0.79
N ASP A 74 -1.59 -31.93 -0.47
CA ASP A 74 -0.25 -32.12 -1.05
C ASP A 74 0.58 -30.84 -0.91
N PRO A 75 1.83 -30.90 -0.41
CA PRO A 75 2.67 -29.73 -0.25
C PRO A 75 3.06 -29.03 -1.57
N GLY A 76 2.85 -29.65 -2.72
CA GLY A 76 3.09 -29.03 -4.03
C GLY A 76 4.58 -28.93 -4.39
N PRO A 77 5.11 -27.74 -4.74
CA PRO A 77 6.45 -27.63 -5.32
C PRO A 77 7.56 -27.72 -4.26
N THR A 78 7.77 -28.90 -3.68
CA THR A 78 8.78 -29.16 -2.64
C THR A 78 10.21 -28.77 -3.08
N HIS A 79 10.49 -28.75 -4.37
CA HIS A 79 11.79 -28.28 -4.90
C HIS A 79 12.01 -26.77 -4.75
N VAL A 80 10.97 -25.99 -4.41
CA VAL A 80 11.06 -24.55 -4.14
C VAL A 80 11.28 -24.29 -2.64
N HIS A 81 10.36 -24.75 -1.79
CA HIS A 81 10.34 -24.44 -0.34
C HIS A 81 10.89 -25.59 0.54
N GLY A 82 11.19 -26.76 -0.02
CA GLY A 82 11.78 -27.88 0.72
C GLY A 82 10.83 -28.60 1.70
N ILE A 83 9.57 -28.18 1.83
CA ILE A 83 8.61 -28.74 2.78
C ILE A 83 8.00 -30.00 2.19
N THR A 84 8.14 -31.14 2.90
CA THR A 84 7.57 -32.44 2.49
C THR A 84 6.31 -32.77 3.28
N ALA A 85 5.54 -33.75 2.80
CA ALA A 85 4.34 -34.21 3.50
C ALA A 85 4.64 -34.72 4.92
N GLU A 86 5.76 -35.43 5.09
CA GLU A 86 6.20 -35.96 6.39
C GLU A 86 6.53 -34.82 7.38
N MET A 87 7.04 -33.69 6.92
CA MET A 87 7.30 -32.53 7.77
C MET A 87 6.03 -31.87 8.27
N LEU A 88 4.91 -32.03 7.56
CA LEU A 88 3.61 -31.48 7.91
C LEU A 88 2.76 -32.42 8.78
N GLU A 89 3.14 -33.69 8.91
CA GLU A 89 2.48 -34.62 9.83
C GLU A 89 2.53 -34.05 11.24
N ASP A 90 1.42 -34.11 11.96
CA ASP A 90 1.27 -33.61 13.35
C ASP A 90 1.50 -32.08 13.53
N GLN A 91 1.64 -31.31 12.45
CA GLN A 91 1.71 -29.84 12.57
C GLN A 91 0.32 -29.25 12.82
N PRO A 92 0.25 -28.08 13.49
CA PRO A 92 -1.01 -27.41 13.74
C PRO A 92 -1.70 -26.98 12.44
N THR A 93 -2.99 -26.77 12.49
CA THR A 93 -3.74 -26.09 11.44
C THR A 93 -3.61 -24.58 11.56
N PHE A 94 -4.05 -23.83 10.54
CA PHE A 94 -4.08 -22.37 10.61
C PHE A 94 -4.98 -21.89 11.76
N ALA A 95 -6.11 -22.56 12.02
CA ALA A 95 -7.01 -22.22 13.11
C ALA A 95 -6.33 -22.30 14.49
N ASP A 96 -5.42 -23.25 14.69
CA ASP A 96 -4.72 -23.45 15.96
C ASP A 96 -3.75 -22.30 16.30
N ILE A 97 -3.27 -21.58 15.30
CA ILE A 97 -2.32 -20.45 15.47
C ILE A 97 -2.95 -19.08 15.23
N ALA A 98 -4.23 -19.03 14.81
CA ALA A 98 -4.90 -17.81 14.38
C ALA A 98 -4.95 -16.73 15.48
N ASP A 99 -5.21 -17.11 16.74
CA ASP A 99 -5.26 -16.18 17.85
C ASP A 99 -3.88 -15.54 18.11
N ALA A 100 -2.80 -16.33 18.06
CA ALA A 100 -1.44 -15.83 18.22
C ALA A 100 -1.04 -14.88 17.07
N LEU A 101 -1.44 -15.21 15.83
CA LEU A 101 -1.24 -14.32 14.69
C LEU A 101 -2.05 -13.02 14.85
N ALA A 102 -3.30 -13.11 15.28
CA ALA A 102 -4.16 -11.95 15.50
C ALA A 102 -3.58 -11.00 16.57
N GLU A 103 -3.11 -11.55 17.69
CA GLU A 103 -2.45 -10.75 18.75
C GLU A 103 -1.20 -10.04 18.20
N LEU A 104 -0.37 -10.76 17.44
CA LEU A 104 0.85 -10.21 16.85
C LEU A 104 0.56 -9.10 15.83
N MET A 105 -0.50 -9.23 15.03
CA MET A 105 -0.87 -8.29 13.96
C MET A 105 -1.63 -7.07 14.46
N HIS A 106 -2.25 -7.15 15.64
CA HIS A 106 -3.11 -6.09 16.15
C HIS A 106 -2.36 -4.75 16.28
N GLY A 107 -2.90 -3.70 15.64
CA GLY A 107 -2.34 -2.35 15.67
C GLY A 107 -1.00 -2.20 14.92
N ARG A 108 -0.64 -3.16 14.06
CA ARG A 108 0.58 -3.12 13.25
C ARG A 108 0.27 -3.15 11.76
N THR A 109 1.10 -2.46 10.98
CA THR A 109 1.07 -2.59 9.53
C THR A 109 1.77 -3.89 9.11
N LEU A 110 1.07 -4.73 8.35
CA LEU A 110 1.63 -5.95 7.76
C LEU A 110 2.63 -5.57 6.65
N VAL A 111 3.84 -6.09 6.74
CA VAL A 111 4.92 -5.87 5.76
C VAL A 111 5.31 -7.21 5.16
N ALA A 112 5.28 -7.32 3.84
CA ALA A 112 5.75 -8.52 3.14
C ALA A 112 6.48 -8.16 1.83
N HIS A 113 7.27 -9.12 1.32
CA HIS A 113 7.95 -8.96 0.04
C HIS A 113 7.07 -9.52 -1.08
N ASN A 114 6.44 -8.65 -1.88
CA ASN A 114 5.30 -8.93 -2.74
C ASN A 114 4.01 -9.17 -1.94
N ALA A 115 3.75 -8.27 -1.00
CA ALA A 115 2.67 -8.36 -0.01
C ALA A 115 1.27 -8.77 -0.53
N PRO A 116 0.84 -8.48 -1.78
CA PRO A 116 -0.43 -9.02 -2.28
C PRO A 116 -0.50 -10.56 -2.24
N PHE A 117 0.63 -11.25 -2.38
CA PHE A 117 0.68 -12.71 -2.30
C PHE A 117 0.42 -13.18 -0.87
N ASP A 118 1.27 -12.80 0.08
CA ASP A 118 1.18 -13.22 1.48
C ASP A 118 -0.16 -12.84 2.10
N TYR A 119 -0.57 -11.59 1.88
CA TYR A 119 -1.86 -11.08 2.34
C TYR A 119 -3.03 -11.92 1.84
N SER A 120 -3.06 -12.26 0.55
CA SER A 120 -4.16 -13.03 -0.03
C SER A 120 -4.27 -14.45 0.54
N PHE A 121 -3.14 -15.08 0.85
CA PHE A 121 -3.11 -16.40 1.48
C PHE A 121 -3.52 -16.34 2.95
N LEU A 122 -3.01 -15.38 3.72
CA LEU A 122 -3.40 -15.21 5.13
C LEU A 122 -4.91 -14.99 5.28
N VAL A 123 -5.49 -14.16 4.42
CA VAL A 123 -6.93 -13.87 4.42
C VAL A 123 -7.74 -15.10 4.02
N ALA A 124 -7.32 -15.85 3.01
CA ALA A 124 -8.00 -17.06 2.60
C ALA A 124 -7.97 -18.15 3.67
N GLU A 125 -6.84 -18.31 4.37
CA GLU A 125 -6.74 -19.24 5.50
C GLU A 125 -7.63 -18.81 6.68
N ALA A 126 -7.65 -17.51 6.99
CA ALA A 126 -8.52 -16.97 8.04
C ALA A 126 -10.01 -17.20 7.72
N GLU A 127 -10.42 -16.96 6.48
CA GLU A 127 -11.79 -17.22 6.01
C GLU A 127 -12.15 -18.70 6.10
N GLN A 128 -11.26 -19.60 5.70
CA GLN A 128 -11.48 -21.05 5.83
C GLN A 128 -11.55 -21.51 7.29
N ALA A 129 -10.74 -20.91 8.17
CA ALA A 129 -10.76 -21.17 9.61
C ALA A 129 -11.95 -20.53 10.33
N GLY A 130 -12.71 -19.66 9.66
CA GLY A 130 -13.82 -18.91 10.26
C GLY A 130 -13.36 -17.84 11.25
N VAL A 131 -12.14 -17.34 11.12
CA VAL A 131 -11.54 -16.31 11.97
C VAL A 131 -11.29 -15.02 11.19
N THR A 132 -11.09 -13.91 11.86
CA THR A 132 -10.76 -12.62 11.25
C THR A 132 -9.43 -12.13 11.78
N LEU A 133 -8.45 -11.95 10.90
CA LEU A 133 -7.19 -11.32 11.27
C LEU A 133 -7.35 -9.79 11.33
N PRO A 134 -6.77 -9.11 12.35
CA PRO A 134 -6.87 -7.65 12.51
C PRO A 134 -5.86 -6.92 11.61
N ILE A 135 -5.87 -7.20 10.32
CA ILE A 135 -5.00 -6.54 9.34
C ILE A 135 -5.72 -5.28 8.86
N ASP A 136 -5.27 -4.11 9.29
CA ASP A 136 -5.84 -2.81 8.91
C ASP A 136 -5.05 -2.11 7.80
N SER A 137 -3.78 -2.45 7.65
CA SER A 137 -2.91 -1.88 6.62
C SER A 137 -1.80 -2.84 6.19
N VAL A 138 -1.39 -2.72 4.93
CA VAL A 138 -0.36 -3.56 4.31
C VAL A 138 0.67 -2.69 3.60
N MET A 139 1.95 -3.01 3.73
CA MET A 139 3.04 -2.40 2.99
C MET A 139 3.82 -3.45 2.18
N CYS A 140 3.98 -3.20 0.87
CA CYS A 140 4.76 -4.04 -0.02
C CYS A 140 6.18 -3.52 -0.17
N THR A 141 7.19 -4.30 0.23
CA THR A 141 8.59 -3.86 0.13
C THR A 141 9.14 -3.89 -1.30
N VAL A 142 8.54 -4.65 -2.23
CA VAL A 142 8.84 -4.53 -3.66
C VAL A 142 8.43 -3.16 -4.18
N GLU A 143 7.27 -2.66 -3.77
CA GLU A 143 6.81 -1.32 -4.14
C GLU A 143 7.67 -0.23 -3.50
N LEU A 144 8.05 -0.39 -2.23
CA LEU A 144 9.00 0.52 -1.56
C LEU A 144 10.34 0.55 -2.30
N ALA A 145 10.91 -0.60 -2.62
CA ALA A 145 12.18 -0.69 -3.35
C ALA A 145 12.10 -0.04 -4.75
N ARG A 146 10.96 -0.16 -5.43
CA ARG A 146 10.70 0.53 -6.71
C ARG A 146 10.72 2.05 -6.55
N ARG A 147 10.09 2.58 -5.48
CA ARG A 147 10.10 4.03 -5.16
C ARG A 147 11.50 4.53 -4.81
N LEU A 148 12.29 3.70 -4.14
CA LEU A 148 13.66 4.04 -3.75
C LEU A 148 14.62 4.16 -4.93
N ASP A 149 14.33 3.55 -6.07
CA ASP A 149 15.18 3.54 -7.27
C ASP A 149 16.65 3.26 -6.92
N LEU A 150 16.88 2.03 -6.42
CA LEU A 150 18.17 1.64 -5.82
C LEU A 150 19.26 1.35 -6.88
N GLY A 151 18.92 1.35 -8.14
CA GLY A 151 19.86 1.00 -9.23
C GLY A 151 20.30 -0.47 -9.20
N VAL A 152 19.48 -1.37 -8.64
CA VAL A 152 19.75 -2.80 -8.58
C VAL A 152 19.19 -3.53 -9.81
N GLU A 153 19.73 -4.72 -10.10
CA GLU A 153 19.36 -5.51 -11.28
C GLU A 153 17.89 -5.99 -11.29
N ASN A 154 17.34 -6.26 -10.10
CA ASN A 154 15.94 -6.63 -9.89
C ASN A 154 15.53 -6.34 -8.44
N LEU A 155 14.24 -6.51 -8.13
CA LEU A 155 13.69 -6.22 -6.80
C LEU A 155 13.39 -7.49 -5.98
N ARG A 156 14.09 -8.60 -6.22
CA ARG A 156 13.97 -9.81 -5.42
C ARG A 156 14.58 -9.60 -4.03
N LEU A 157 14.08 -10.31 -3.03
CA LEU A 157 14.55 -10.19 -1.65
C LEU A 157 16.06 -10.44 -1.53
N GLU A 158 16.58 -11.46 -2.20
CA GLU A 158 18.02 -11.77 -2.25
C GLU A 158 18.88 -10.61 -2.81
N THR A 159 18.36 -9.89 -3.79
CA THR A 159 19.05 -8.74 -4.39
C THR A 159 19.05 -7.55 -3.44
N LEU A 160 17.93 -7.29 -2.76
CA LEU A 160 17.81 -6.26 -1.74
C LEU A 160 18.67 -6.58 -0.52
N ALA A 161 18.68 -7.85 -0.06
CA ALA A 161 19.54 -8.32 1.01
C ALA A 161 21.03 -8.07 0.70
N ARG A 162 21.46 -8.41 -0.53
CA ARG A 162 22.83 -8.15 -1.00
C ARG A 162 23.14 -6.65 -1.05
N HIS A 163 22.21 -5.82 -1.51
CA HIS A 163 22.35 -4.37 -1.56
C HIS A 163 22.63 -3.78 -0.17
N TRP A 164 21.91 -4.20 0.85
CA TRP A 164 22.09 -3.76 2.24
C TRP A 164 23.01 -4.64 3.06
N LYS A 165 23.69 -5.62 2.43
CA LYS A 165 24.64 -6.55 3.10
C LYS A 165 24.01 -7.36 4.23
N VAL A 166 22.74 -7.69 4.10
CA VAL A 166 22.01 -8.58 5.01
C VAL A 166 22.29 -10.03 4.58
N PRO A 167 22.81 -10.89 5.48
CA PRO A 167 23.01 -12.30 5.14
C PRO A 167 21.68 -13.03 5.01
N GLN A 168 21.54 -13.84 3.98
CA GLN A 168 20.43 -14.78 3.77
C GLN A 168 21.02 -16.19 3.73
N THR A 169 20.50 -17.11 4.55
CA THR A 169 21.04 -18.45 4.71
C THR A 169 20.25 -19.50 3.98
N ARG A 170 18.92 -19.38 3.97
CA ARG A 170 17.98 -20.32 3.34
C ARG A 170 16.85 -19.58 2.64
N ALA A 171 17.08 -19.25 1.37
CA ALA A 171 16.01 -18.69 0.54
C ALA A 171 14.85 -19.69 0.44
N HIS A 172 13.61 -19.18 0.41
CA HIS A 172 12.37 -19.97 0.43
C HIS A 172 12.17 -20.80 1.71
N ASP A 173 12.65 -20.26 2.83
CA ASP A 173 12.28 -20.67 4.18
C ASP A 173 11.59 -19.46 4.82
N ALA A 174 10.31 -19.58 5.15
CA ALA A 174 9.50 -18.43 5.57
C ALA A 174 10.13 -17.65 6.74
N PHE A 175 10.77 -18.34 7.70
CA PHE A 175 11.44 -17.65 8.81
C PHE A 175 12.69 -16.91 8.38
N ASP A 176 13.56 -17.53 7.55
CA ASP A 176 14.78 -16.87 7.06
C ASP A 176 14.42 -15.65 6.19
N ASP A 177 13.43 -15.78 5.30
CA ASP A 177 12.99 -14.71 4.42
C ASP A 177 12.32 -13.56 5.21
N ALA A 178 11.46 -13.84 6.19
CA ALA A 178 10.92 -12.84 7.09
C ALA A 178 12.02 -12.15 7.92
N LEU A 179 13.03 -12.89 8.40
CA LEU A 179 14.15 -12.34 9.16
C LEU A 179 15.05 -11.46 8.28
N VAL A 180 15.31 -11.87 7.04
CA VAL A 180 16.04 -11.04 6.07
C VAL A 180 15.25 -9.77 5.78
N LEU A 181 13.94 -9.89 5.55
CA LEU A 181 13.07 -8.75 5.27
C LEU A 181 13.03 -7.75 6.43
N SER A 182 12.96 -8.23 7.69
CA SER A 182 12.99 -7.36 8.88
C SER A 182 14.26 -6.52 8.94
N ARG A 183 15.40 -7.10 8.57
CA ARG A 183 16.71 -6.41 8.56
C ARG A 183 16.88 -5.47 7.37
N VAL A 184 16.26 -5.77 6.24
CA VAL A 184 16.24 -4.92 5.05
C VAL A 184 15.32 -3.71 5.26
N LEU A 185 14.27 -3.86 6.04
CA LEU A 185 13.24 -2.84 6.23
C LEU A 185 13.81 -1.54 6.84
N GLY A 186 14.59 -1.63 7.91
CA GLY A 186 15.17 -0.45 8.59
C GLY A 186 15.94 0.47 7.64
N PRO A 187 16.99 -0.02 6.96
CA PRO A 187 17.73 0.79 5.97
C PRO A 187 16.87 1.30 4.81
N ALA A 188 15.83 0.56 4.41
CA ALA A 188 14.91 1.01 3.38
C ALA A 188 14.03 2.19 3.84
N LEU A 189 13.56 2.15 5.09
CA LEU A 189 12.81 3.25 5.72
C LEU A 189 13.69 4.49 5.90
N ASP A 190 14.94 4.33 6.34
CA ASP A 190 15.90 5.43 6.45
C ASP A 190 16.12 6.10 5.09
N ARG A 191 16.33 5.29 4.06
CA ARG A 191 16.52 5.79 2.70
C ARG A 191 15.29 6.51 2.16
N ALA A 192 14.09 6.01 2.49
CA ALA A 192 12.84 6.68 2.12
C ALA A 192 12.72 8.05 2.80
N ARG A 193 13.08 8.14 4.08
CA ARG A 193 13.09 9.38 4.86
C ARG A 193 14.07 10.41 4.29
N GLU A 194 15.30 10.00 3.98
CA GLU A 194 16.33 10.85 3.37
C GLU A 194 15.90 11.46 2.03
N ARG A 195 15.11 10.73 1.24
CA ARG A 195 14.69 11.13 -0.11
C ARG A 195 13.28 11.73 -0.18
N ASP A 196 12.62 11.94 0.95
CA ASP A 196 11.21 12.33 1.00
C ASP A 196 10.32 11.41 0.11
N ILE A 197 10.50 10.10 0.26
CA ILE A 197 9.69 9.09 -0.43
C ILE A 197 8.61 8.61 0.51
N TRP A 198 7.37 8.61 0.05
CA TRP A 198 6.26 8.10 0.83
C TRP A 198 6.24 6.57 0.84
N LEU A 199 5.91 6.02 2.01
CA LEU A 199 5.78 4.57 2.18
C LEU A 199 4.52 4.08 1.47
N PRO A 200 4.59 2.94 0.73
CA PRO A 200 3.45 2.37 0.02
C PRO A 200 2.52 1.61 0.96
N VAL A 201 2.07 2.25 2.02
CA VAL A 201 1.10 1.68 2.96
C VAL A 201 -0.29 1.76 2.36
N ARG A 202 -1.01 0.66 2.36
CA ARG A 202 -2.36 0.55 1.83
C ARG A 202 -3.31 0.11 2.93
N PRO A 203 -4.44 0.78 3.10
CA PRO A 203 -5.49 0.32 4.01
C PRO A 203 -6.13 -0.95 3.46
N VAL A 204 -6.59 -1.79 4.36
CA VAL A 204 -7.31 -3.03 4.04
C VAL A 204 -8.79 -2.84 4.34
N GLY A 205 -9.62 -3.00 3.32
CA GLY A 205 -11.06 -3.03 3.46
C GLY A 205 -11.55 -4.35 4.04
N ARG A 206 -12.54 -4.27 4.92
CA ARG A 206 -13.27 -5.43 5.44
C ARG A 206 -14.76 -5.27 5.16
N ARG A 207 -15.40 -6.34 4.73
CA ARG A 207 -16.84 -6.37 4.51
C ARG A 207 -17.51 -7.22 5.58
N LEU A 208 -18.43 -6.63 6.33
CA LEU A 208 -19.33 -7.34 7.22
C LEU A 208 -20.57 -7.79 6.43
N TRP A 209 -20.80 -9.10 6.40
CA TRP A 209 -21.98 -9.67 5.77
C TRP A 209 -23.16 -9.77 6.76
N PRO A 210 -24.42 -9.81 6.28
CA PRO A 210 -25.61 -9.91 7.15
C PRO A 210 -25.62 -11.11 8.09
N ASN A 211 -24.91 -12.18 7.75
CA ASN A 211 -24.75 -13.37 8.60
C ASN A 211 -23.67 -13.22 9.68
N GLY A 212 -23.05 -12.05 9.81
CA GLY A 212 -21.99 -11.78 10.76
C GLY A 212 -20.57 -12.16 10.30
N THR A 213 -20.43 -12.77 9.12
CA THR A 213 -19.12 -13.10 8.56
C THR A 213 -18.41 -11.82 8.12
N VAL A 214 -17.10 -11.72 8.43
CA VAL A 214 -16.23 -10.65 7.94
C VAL A 214 -15.31 -11.24 6.89
N THR A 215 -15.24 -10.60 5.72
CA THR A 215 -14.27 -10.92 4.67
C THR A 215 -13.38 -9.72 4.41
N HIS A 216 -12.12 -9.99 4.07
CA HIS A 216 -11.18 -8.94 3.68
C HIS A 216 -11.30 -8.67 2.18
N GLU A 217 -11.04 -7.43 1.80
CA GLU A 217 -11.04 -7.04 0.39
C GLU A 217 -9.66 -7.28 -0.25
N GLU A 218 -9.67 -7.55 -1.55
CA GLU A 218 -8.44 -7.66 -2.32
C GLU A 218 -7.69 -6.32 -2.39
N LEU A 219 -6.37 -6.36 -2.37
CA LEU A 219 -5.53 -5.17 -2.59
C LEU A 219 -5.60 -4.74 -4.06
N ARG A 220 -6.45 -3.77 -4.36
CA ARG A 220 -6.64 -3.25 -5.72
C ARG A 220 -5.60 -2.19 -6.10
N PRO A 221 -5.26 -2.05 -7.40
CA PRO A 221 -4.37 -0.99 -7.85
C PRO A 221 -4.90 0.41 -7.51
N LEU A 222 -4.07 1.23 -6.87
CA LEU A 222 -4.46 2.57 -6.39
C LEU A 222 -5.01 3.47 -7.50
N LYS A 223 -4.38 3.51 -8.67
CA LYS A 223 -4.82 4.35 -9.79
C LYS A 223 -6.26 4.10 -10.21
N MET A 224 -6.64 2.82 -10.29
CA MET A 224 -7.99 2.44 -10.68
C MET A 224 -9.03 2.94 -9.68
N MET A 225 -8.69 2.98 -8.39
CA MET A 225 -9.56 3.48 -7.35
C MET A 225 -9.57 5.01 -7.33
N ALA A 226 -8.40 5.63 -7.35
CA ALA A 226 -8.24 7.07 -7.30
C ALA A 226 -8.96 7.82 -8.41
N SER A 227 -8.96 7.27 -9.64
CA SER A 227 -9.67 7.88 -10.78
C SER A 227 -11.20 7.88 -10.66
N ARG A 228 -11.74 7.06 -9.76
CA ARG A 228 -13.18 6.93 -9.49
C ARG A 228 -13.59 7.56 -8.16
N MET A 229 -12.63 8.00 -7.36
CA MET A 229 -12.94 8.63 -6.08
C MET A 229 -13.56 10.00 -6.30
N PRO A 230 -14.72 10.29 -5.69
CA PRO A 230 -15.30 11.62 -5.75
C PRO A 230 -14.40 12.60 -4.97
N CYS A 231 -14.13 13.75 -5.56
CA CYS A 231 -13.46 14.84 -4.86
C CYS A 231 -14.51 15.68 -4.12
N PRO A 232 -14.34 15.96 -2.82
CA PRO A 232 -15.31 16.74 -2.05
C PRO A 232 -15.22 18.25 -2.32
N TYR A 233 -14.32 18.67 -3.20
CA TYR A 233 -14.14 20.07 -3.57
C TYR A 233 -14.47 20.30 -5.04
N LEU A 234 -15.05 21.47 -5.31
CA LEU A 234 -15.26 21.94 -6.68
C LEU A 234 -13.90 22.16 -7.37
N ASN A 235 -13.82 21.83 -8.65
CA ASN A 235 -12.65 22.14 -9.43
C ASN A 235 -12.55 23.67 -9.63
N PRO A 236 -11.50 24.36 -9.08
CA PRO A 236 -11.35 25.80 -9.21
C PRO A 236 -10.86 26.24 -10.60
N GLY A 237 -10.57 25.28 -11.49
CA GLY A 237 -10.03 25.56 -12.81
C GLY A 237 -8.56 25.26 -12.96
N ARG A 238 -7.91 25.92 -13.92
CA ARG A 238 -6.51 25.65 -14.26
C ARG A 238 -5.54 26.25 -13.25
N TYR A 239 -4.45 25.55 -13.00
CA TYR A 239 -3.34 26.02 -12.20
C TYR A 239 -2.69 27.26 -12.85
N VAL A 240 -2.38 28.26 -12.05
CA VAL A 240 -1.65 29.45 -12.47
C VAL A 240 -0.25 29.43 -11.87
N ARG A 241 0.78 29.54 -12.71
CA ARG A 241 2.18 29.52 -12.22
C ARG A 241 2.43 30.65 -11.20
N GLY A 242 3.04 30.28 -10.09
CA GLY A 242 3.33 31.19 -8.99
C GLY A 242 2.24 31.28 -7.92
N GLU A 243 1.06 30.75 -8.19
CA GLU A 243 -0.01 30.60 -7.23
C GLU A 243 0.06 29.25 -6.52
N PRO A 244 -0.51 29.08 -5.31
CA PRO A 244 -0.63 27.77 -4.68
C PRO A 244 -1.58 26.86 -5.46
N LEU A 245 -1.38 25.54 -5.35
CA LEU A 245 -2.41 24.57 -5.73
C LEU A 245 -3.62 24.78 -4.82
N VAL A 246 -4.82 24.50 -5.33
CA VAL A 246 -6.08 24.62 -4.60
C VAL A 246 -6.78 23.28 -4.55
N GLN A 247 -7.34 22.90 -3.40
CA GLN A 247 -8.12 21.66 -3.26
C GLN A 247 -9.22 21.59 -4.33
N GLY A 248 -9.42 20.40 -4.90
CA GLY A 248 -10.35 20.18 -6.01
C GLY A 248 -9.72 20.28 -7.41
N MET A 249 -8.50 20.83 -7.54
CA MET A 249 -7.80 20.82 -8.83
C MET A 249 -7.61 19.39 -9.34
N ARG A 250 -7.85 19.17 -10.64
CA ARG A 250 -7.71 17.88 -11.31
C ARG A 250 -6.32 17.72 -11.89
N VAL A 251 -5.58 16.71 -11.42
CA VAL A 251 -4.19 16.46 -11.77
C VAL A 251 -4.05 15.17 -12.57
N ALA A 252 -3.44 15.24 -13.74
CA ALA A 252 -3.04 14.08 -14.54
C ALA A 252 -1.53 13.87 -14.45
N LEU A 253 -1.10 12.61 -14.55
CA LEU A 253 0.30 12.21 -14.50
C LEU A 253 0.75 11.73 -15.88
N SER A 254 1.80 12.32 -16.42
CA SER A 254 2.49 11.84 -17.62
C SER A 254 3.40 10.64 -17.29
N THR A 255 3.83 9.91 -18.30
CA THR A 255 4.80 8.81 -18.15
C THR A 255 6.20 9.30 -17.87
N GLU A 256 6.50 10.55 -18.25
CA GLU A 256 7.80 11.20 -18.13
C GLU A 256 7.98 11.84 -16.73
N VAL A 257 7.84 11.03 -15.67
CA VAL A 257 8.08 11.41 -14.27
C VAL A 257 9.11 10.46 -13.67
N LYS A 258 9.87 10.93 -12.67
CA LYS A 258 10.87 10.10 -11.95
C LYS A 258 10.23 9.35 -10.78
N ARG A 259 9.31 10.00 -10.07
CA ARG A 259 8.57 9.37 -8.97
C ARG A 259 7.59 8.35 -9.51
N THR A 260 7.30 7.30 -8.75
CA THR A 260 6.28 6.34 -9.15
C THR A 260 4.91 7.01 -9.22
N HIS A 261 4.09 6.58 -10.17
CA HIS A 261 2.74 7.13 -10.31
C HIS A 261 1.89 6.89 -9.05
N GLU A 262 2.09 5.76 -8.39
CA GLU A 262 1.40 5.41 -7.15
C GLU A 262 1.70 6.43 -6.05
N GLU A 263 2.97 6.79 -5.84
CA GLU A 263 3.37 7.82 -4.87
C GLU A 263 2.77 9.19 -5.21
N LEU A 264 2.81 9.57 -6.49
CA LEU A 264 2.24 10.85 -6.92
C LEU A 264 0.71 10.88 -6.74
N VAL A 265 0.01 9.77 -7.02
CA VAL A 265 -1.45 9.67 -6.79
C VAL A 265 -1.76 9.79 -5.29
N GLU A 266 -1.00 9.14 -4.42
CA GLU A 266 -1.17 9.27 -2.96
C GLU A 266 -1.02 10.73 -2.52
N ARG A 267 0.00 11.44 -3.02
CA ARG A 267 0.20 12.86 -2.72
C ARG A 267 -0.92 13.76 -3.27
N ILE A 268 -1.45 13.45 -4.46
CA ILE A 268 -2.62 14.14 -5.04
C ILE A 268 -3.83 14.02 -4.11
N LEU A 269 -4.15 12.78 -3.72
CA LEU A 269 -5.32 12.53 -2.86
C LEU A 269 -5.16 13.15 -1.48
N HIS A 270 -3.98 13.01 -0.88
CA HIS A 270 -3.67 13.56 0.44
C HIS A 270 -3.75 15.09 0.48
N ALA A 271 -3.39 15.75 -0.62
CA ALA A 271 -3.46 17.20 -0.77
C ALA A 271 -4.89 17.71 -1.04
N GLY A 272 -5.91 16.85 -1.08
CA GLY A 272 -7.29 17.22 -1.41
C GLY A 272 -7.50 17.55 -2.90
N LEU A 273 -6.57 17.10 -3.76
CA LEU A 273 -6.66 17.22 -5.20
C LEU A 273 -7.38 16.00 -5.80
N ALA A 274 -7.85 16.10 -7.02
CA ALA A 274 -8.47 15.00 -7.74
C ALA A 274 -7.50 14.39 -8.75
N TYR A 275 -7.35 13.06 -8.74
CA TYR A 275 -6.58 12.37 -9.77
C TYR A 275 -7.45 12.11 -11.01
N THR A 276 -6.88 12.31 -12.20
CA THR A 276 -7.54 11.98 -13.47
C THR A 276 -6.62 11.22 -14.41
N GLU A 277 -7.16 10.17 -15.07
CA GLU A 277 -6.42 9.40 -16.05
C GLU A 277 -6.27 10.13 -17.39
N ALA A 278 -7.25 10.95 -17.77
CA ALA A 278 -7.27 11.65 -19.05
C ALA A 278 -6.93 13.13 -18.89
N VAL A 279 -6.31 13.70 -19.92
CA VAL A 279 -6.15 15.15 -20.05
C VAL A 279 -7.29 15.71 -20.88
N GLY A 280 -8.00 16.69 -20.32
CA GLY A 280 -9.17 17.29 -20.95
C GLY A 280 -9.41 18.74 -20.51
N PRO A 281 -10.54 19.34 -20.89
CA PRO A 281 -10.87 20.73 -20.52
C PRO A 281 -10.90 20.99 -19.04
N GLU A 282 -11.30 19.98 -18.26
CA GLU A 282 -11.40 20.01 -16.79
C GLU A 282 -10.08 19.73 -16.07
N THR A 283 -8.99 19.40 -16.79
CA THR A 283 -7.68 19.17 -16.18
C THR A 283 -7.06 20.47 -15.77
N SER A 284 -6.70 20.58 -14.48
CA SER A 284 -6.10 21.77 -13.91
C SER A 284 -4.60 21.83 -14.13
N LEU A 285 -3.94 20.65 -14.07
CA LEU A 285 -2.49 20.52 -14.10
C LEU A 285 -2.08 19.16 -14.64
N VAL A 286 -0.96 19.09 -15.36
CA VAL A 286 -0.31 17.83 -15.73
C VAL A 286 1.09 17.78 -15.12
N VAL A 287 1.42 16.70 -14.40
CA VAL A 287 2.79 16.47 -13.91
C VAL A 287 3.57 15.78 -15.01
N CYS A 288 4.61 16.47 -15.52
CA CYS A 288 5.44 16.00 -16.64
C CYS A 288 6.84 16.61 -16.51
N ASN A 289 7.89 15.78 -16.57
CA ASN A 289 9.27 16.25 -16.47
C ASN A 289 9.86 16.72 -17.81
N GLU A 290 9.21 16.40 -18.93
CA GLU A 290 9.63 16.90 -20.23
C GLU A 290 9.14 18.35 -20.46
N SER A 291 10.03 19.19 -20.89
CA SER A 291 9.72 20.60 -21.22
C SER A 291 8.99 20.75 -22.55
N GLN A 292 9.23 19.86 -23.51
CA GLN A 292 8.60 19.85 -24.83
C GLN A 292 8.20 18.42 -25.23
N PRO A 293 7.18 17.85 -24.58
CA PRO A 293 6.77 16.49 -24.86
C PRO A 293 6.21 16.37 -26.28
N GLY A 294 6.68 15.38 -27.03
CA GLY A 294 6.26 15.09 -28.39
C GLY A 294 5.05 14.17 -28.51
N GLN A 295 4.66 13.53 -27.41
CA GLN A 295 3.56 12.56 -27.33
C GLN A 295 3.00 12.45 -25.90
N GLY A 296 1.97 11.65 -25.71
CA GLY A 296 1.42 11.34 -24.40
C GLY A 296 0.66 12.51 -23.76
N LYS A 297 0.50 12.43 -22.43
CA LYS A 297 -0.30 13.41 -21.67
C LYS A 297 0.34 14.79 -21.61
N GLY A 298 1.68 14.87 -21.60
CA GLY A 298 2.40 16.14 -21.67
C GLY A 298 2.14 16.86 -22.99
N TYR A 299 2.15 16.14 -24.12
CA TYR A 299 1.79 16.69 -25.42
C TYR A 299 0.32 17.16 -25.45
N GLN A 300 -0.62 16.34 -24.95
CA GLN A 300 -2.02 16.73 -24.85
C GLN A 300 -2.22 17.99 -24.00
N ALA A 301 -1.50 18.11 -22.89
CA ALA A 301 -1.51 19.30 -22.05
C ALA A 301 -1.12 20.54 -22.82
N ARG A 302 -0.04 20.46 -23.60
CA ARG A 302 0.42 21.58 -24.45
C ARG A 302 -0.64 21.99 -25.49
N GLU A 303 -1.22 21.02 -26.20
CA GLU A 303 -2.24 21.30 -27.22
C GLU A 303 -3.51 21.93 -26.61
N LEU A 304 -3.86 21.55 -25.39
CA LEU A 304 -5.04 22.06 -24.67
C LEU A 304 -4.73 23.31 -23.82
N GLY A 305 -3.48 23.76 -23.80
CA GLY A 305 -3.05 24.87 -22.95
C GLY A 305 -3.18 24.58 -21.45
N VAL A 306 -3.10 23.30 -21.03
CA VAL A 306 -3.06 22.91 -19.62
C VAL A 306 -1.64 23.11 -19.09
N PRO A 307 -1.47 23.78 -17.94
CA PRO A 307 -0.15 23.97 -17.33
C PRO A 307 0.53 22.65 -16.98
N THR A 308 1.87 22.63 -17.10
CA THR A 308 2.69 21.49 -16.70
C THR A 308 3.69 21.90 -15.64
N VAL A 309 4.00 20.98 -14.70
CA VAL A 309 5.07 21.11 -13.71
C VAL A 309 5.84 19.78 -13.61
N SER A 310 7.10 19.83 -13.18
CA SER A 310 7.83 18.59 -12.87
C SER A 310 7.28 17.91 -11.61
N ASP A 311 7.59 16.63 -11.41
CA ASP A 311 7.21 15.91 -10.20
C ASP A 311 7.84 16.53 -8.94
N GLU A 312 9.07 17.03 -9.00
CA GLU A 312 9.72 17.76 -7.90
C GLU A 312 8.96 19.05 -7.55
N GLN A 313 8.58 19.82 -8.58
CA GLN A 313 7.78 21.04 -8.38
C GLN A 313 6.39 20.71 -7.81
N PHE A 314 5.74 19.66 -8.35
CA PHE A 314 4.46 19.21 -7.84
C PHE A 314 4.54 18.81 -6.35
N ILE A 315 5.55 18.02 -5.95
CA ILE A 315 5.75 17.62 -4.56
C ILE A 315 5.96 18.84 -3.65
N ALA A 316 6.73 19.83 -4.10
CA ALA A 316 6.92 21.06 -3.34
C ALA A 316 5.60 21.84 -3.17
N HIS A 317 4.80 21.96 -4.21
CA HIS A 317 3.50 22.64 -4.16
C HIS A 317 2.45 21.86 -3.36
N ALA A 318 2.46 20.51 -3.41
CA ALA A 318 1.52 19.68 -2.69
C ALA A 318 1.67 19.72 -1.16
N ARG A 319 2.77 20.28 -0.65
CA ARG A 319 2.97 20.50 0.80
C ARG A 319 2.14 21.65 1.37
N ALA A 320 1.74 22.61 0.51
CA ALA A 320 1.03 23.82 0.91
C ALA A 320 -0.08 24.15 -0.10
N VAL A 321 -1.13 23.33 -0.07
CA VAL A 321 -2.31 23.52 -0.94
C VAL A 321 -3.31 24.44 -0.24
N ALA A 322 -3.86 25.40 -0.96
CA ALA A 322 -4.90 26.29 -0.46
C ALA A 322 -6.24 25.57 -0.33
N ASP A 323 -7.06 26.03 0.60
CA ASP A 323 -8.41 25.48 0.82
C ASP A 323 -9.29 25.67 -0.43
N GLY A 324 -10.01 24.61 -0.82
CA GLY A 324 -10.97 24.60 -1.92
C GLY A 324 -12.39 24.88 -1.46
N THR A 325 -13.29 25.12 -2.42
CA THR A 325 -14.72 25.25 -2.16
C THR A 325 -15.33 23.85 -2.05
N GLY A 326 -15.92 23.51 -0.89
CA GLY A 326 -16.62 22.25 -0.67
C GLY A 326 -17.86 22.12 -1.55
N ILE A 327 -18.25 20.89 -1.86
CA ILE A 327 -19.53 20.57 -2.50
C ILE A 327 -20.56 20.38 -1.38
N ASP A 328 -21.55 21.28 -1.26
CA ASP A 328 -22.53 21.31 -0.16
C ASP A 328 -23.44 20.06 -0.10
N ASP A 329 -23.56 19.31 -1.20
CA ASP A 329 -24.37 18.10 -1.33
C ASP A 329 -23.55 16.79 -1.35
N PHE A 330 -22.35 16.77 -0.77
CA PHE A 330 -21.60 15.54 -0.64
C PHE A 330 -22.23 14.63 0.43
N THR A 331 -23.41 14.10 0.12
CA THR A 331 -23.96 12.93 0.82
C THR A 331 -23.26 11.70 0.24
N PRO A 332 -22.57 10.87 1.04
CA PRO A 332 -22.15 9.55 0.61
C PRO A 332 -23.37 8.82 0.08
N VAL A 333 -23.33 8.31 -1.14
CA VAL A 333 -24.45 7.53 -1.72
C VAL A 333 -24.71 6.37 -0.75
N ASP A 334 -25.87 6.39 -0.10
CA ASP A 334 -26.31 5.37 0.85
C ASP A 334 -26.19 3.98 0.21
N GLY A 335 -25.45 3.07 0.84
CA GLY A 335 -25.30 1.66 0.46
C GLY A 335 -24.00 1.30 -0.28
N GLN A 336 -23.21 2.22 -0.78
CA GLN A 336 -21.77 2.04 -0.85
C GLN A 336 -21.18 2.71 0.40
N GLN A 337 -21.25 2.01 1.52
CA GLN A 337 -20.13 2.10 2.42
C GLN A 337 -18.94 1.76 1.53
N PHE A 338 -18.28 2.78 1.00
CA PHE A 338 -16.85 2.70 0.87
C PHE A 338 -16.45 2.41 2.31
N ALA A 339 -16.41 1.14 2.66
CA ALA A 339 -15.75 0.70 3.86
C ALA A 339 -14.47 1.49 3.77
N LEU A 340 -14.26 2.36 4.71
CA LEU A 340 -13.10 3.23 4.75
C LEU A 340 -11.93 2.30 4.56
N PHE A 341 -11.53 2.23 3.30
CA PHE A 341 -10.51 1.34 2.81
C PHE A 341 -9.18 1.77 3.36
#